data_eda991cdb083caa28fc745cea1830b36
#
_entry.id   eda991cdb083caa28fc745cea1830b36
#
_cell.length_a   1.000
_cell.length_b   1.000
_cell.length_c   1.000
_cell.angle_alpha   90.00
_cell.angle_beta   90.00
_cell.angle_gamma   90.00
#
_symmetry.space_group_name_H-M   'P 1'
#
loop_
_entity.id
_entity.type
_entity.pdbx_description
1 polymer ?
#
loop_
_entity_poly.entity_id
_entity_poly.type
_entity_poly.pdbx_seq_one_letter_code
_entity_poly.pdbx_strand_id
1 'polypeptide(L)'
;MKFKTRLIIAFFTVIMVPVVLTSLFILLLGRYQISSIEKTYGLTGTTLEVLTNPVQVLGQLTVEPCHQLKATALTEPDKLEDATYLAEFNDMLADKKSCLIVRKDDTITYMGEKVQSLDGVLSKLPPYGNTETTSDAGLYYGGNVQILVKQIDFQYTDGTDGSAFIVTDVGDMIPEIREF
;
A
#
# COMPACT_ATOMS: atom_id res chain seq x y z
N MET A 1 -15.97 39.02 44.32
CA MET A 1 -15.04 37.89 44.03
C MET A 1 -13.75 38.16 44.82
N LYS A 2 -13.33 37.21 45.72
CA LYS A 2 -12.13 37.40 46.55
C LYS A 2 -10.87 37.34 45.66
N PHE A 3 -9.84 38.14 45.95
CA PHE A 3 -8.59 38.23 45.17
C PHE A 3 -8.00 36.85 44.82
N LYS A 4 -7.99 35.90 45.75
CA LYS A 4 -7.54 34.52 45.56
C LYS A 4 -8.30 33.79 44.47
N THR A 5 -9.59 33.97 44.33
CA THR A 5 -10.40 33.31 43.26
C THR A 5 -10.06 33.85 41.89
N ARG A 6 -9.81 35.15 41.77
CA ARG A 6 -9.37 35.75 40.48
C ARG A 6 -7.99 35.25 40.05
N LEU A 7 -7.07 35.11 41.00
CA LEU A 7 -5.73 34.60 40.76
C LEU A 7 -5.75 33.14 40.25
N ILE A 8 -6.55 32.30 40.94
CA ILE A 8 -6.71 30.88 40.53
C ILE A 8 -7.30 30.76 39.14
N ILE A 9 -8.36 31.54 38.84
CA ILE A 9 -8.99 31.52 37.53
C ILE A 9 -7.99 31.98 36.45
N ALA A 10 -7.25 33.06 36.68
CA ALA A 10 -6.24 33.55 35.73
C ALA A 10 -5.16 32.51 35.47
N PHE A 11 -4.63 31.87 36.51
CA PHE A 11 -3.61 30.83 36.39
C PHE A 11 -4.13 29.61 35.64
N PHE A 12 -5.34 29.17 35.94
CA PHE A 12 -5.98 28.05 35.25
C PHE A 12 -6.23 28.38 33.77
N THR A 13 -6.67 29.58 33.45
CA THR A 13 -6.90 30.04 32.06
C THR A 13 -5.59 30.08 31.27
N VAL A 14 -4.51 30.59 31.84
CA VAL A 14 -3.21 30.68 31.17
C VAL A 14 -2.64 29.31 30.81
N ILE A 15 -2.92 28.29 31.61
CA ILE A 15 -2.46 26.93 31.33
C ILE A 15 -3.45 26.19 30.39
N MET A 16 -4.75 26.28 30.67
CA MET A 16 -5.76 25.50 29.94
C MET A 16 -5.97 26.00 28.51
N VAL A 17 -5.91 27.31 28.26
CA VAL A 17 -6.13 27.86 26.93
C VAL A 17 -5.08 27.37 25.93
N PRO A 18 -3.76 27.42 26.19
CA PRO A 18 -2.76 26.85 25.27
C PRO A 18 -2.93 25.36 25.07
N VAL A 19 -3.22 24.59 26.10
CA VAL A 19 -3.41 23.13 26.01
C VAL A 19 -4.59 22.79 25.10
N VAL A 20 -5.73 23.48 25.30
CA VAL A 20 -6.93 23.25 24.47
C VAL A 20 -6.67 23.68 23.02
N LEU A 21 -6.03 24.84 22.79
CA LEU A 21 -5.69 25.30 21.43
C LEU A 21 -4.72 24.35 20.73
N THR A 22 -3.68 23.88 21.42
CA THR A 22 -2.72 22.94 20.85
C THR A 22 -3.38 21.61 20.53
N SER A 23 -4.23 21.09 21.41
CA SER A 23 -4.99 19.86 21.16
C SER A 23 -5.94 20.00 19.96
N LEU A 24 -6.65 21.12 19.87
CA LEU A 24 -7.52 21.41 18.73
C LEU A 24 -6.73 21.49 17.42
N PHE A 25 -5.56 22.15 17.45
CA PHE A 25 -4.69 22.29 16.30
C PHE A 25 -4.15 20.94 15.81
N ILE A 26 -3.72 20.07 16.72
CA ILE A 26 -3.28 18.71 16.41
C ILE A 26 -4.41 17.89 15.78
N LEU A 27 -5.63 17.98 16.32
CA LEU A 27 -6.79 17.29 15.77
C LEU A 27 -7.16 17.79 14.36
N LEU A 28 -7.09 19.10 14.11
CA LEU A 28 -7.37 19.68 12.80
C LEU A 28 -6.30 19.30 11.78
N LEU A 29 -5.02 19.35 12.15
CA LEU A 29 -3.92 18.91 11.31
C LEU A 29 -4.04 17.42 10.98
N GLY A 30 -4.30 16.57 11.97
CA GLY A 30 -4.48 15.14 11.75
C GLY A 30 -5.63 14.85 10.78
N ARG A 31 -6.77 15.52 10.92
CA ARG A 31 -7.88 15.38 9.98
C ARG A 31 -7.56 15.87 8.58
N TYR A 32 -6.86 16.99 8.47
CA TYR A 32 -6.43 17.52 7.17
C TYR A 32 -5.47 16.54 6.46
N GLN A 33 -4.50 15.99 7.18
CA GLN A 33 -3.55 15.02 6.65
C GLN A 33 -4.24 13.73 6.18
N ILE A 34 -5.13 13.16 7.01
CA ILE A 34 -5.91 11.97 6.65
C ILE A 34 -6.74 12.25 5.39
N SER A 35 -7.46 13.37 5.34
CA SER A 35 -8.28 13.75 4.18
C SER A 35 -7.44 13.97 2.91
N SER A 36 -6.22 14.48 3.05
CA SER A 36 -5.29 14.65 1.93
C SER A 36 -4.82 13.29 1.38
N ILE A 37 -4.48 12.36 2.26
CA ILE A 37 -4.06 10.99 1.89
C ILE A 37 -5.24 10.23 1.25
N GLU A 38 -6.42 10.26 1.86
CA GLU A 38 -7.62 9.64 1.29
C GLU A 38 -7.95 10.17 -0.11
N LYS A 39 -7.82 11.48 -0.32
CA LYS A 39 -8.09 12.11 -1.61
C LYS A 39 -7.03 11.81 -2.66
N THR A 40 -5.75 11.76 -2.26
CA THR A 40 -4.63 11.50 -3.17
C THR A 40 -4.54 10.03 -3.58
N TYR A 41 -4.81 9.14 -2.63
CA TYR A 41 -4.63 7.70 -2.83
C TYR A 41 -5.94 6.91 -2.95
N GLY A 42 -7.12 7.57 -2.86
CA GLY A 42 -8.44 6.93 -2.98
C GLY A 42 -8.75 5.94 -1.84
N LEU A 43 -8.11 6.08 -0.69
CA LEU A 43 -8.33 5.23 0.47
C LEU A 43 -9.57 5.69 1.23
N THR A 44 -10.41 4.74 1.66
CA THR A 44 -11.57 5.01 2.51
C THR A 44 -11.37 4.37 3.89
N GLY A 45 -11.60 5.16 4.95
CA GLY A 45 -11.53 4.66 6.32
C GLY A 45 -10.13 4.60 6.92
N THR A 46 -9.22 5.47 6.46
CA THR A 46 -7.86 5.57 6.99
C THR A 46 -7.88 5.97 8.47
N THR A 47 -7.29 5.16 9.33
CA THR A 47 -7.11 5.45 10.76
C THR A 47 -5.73 6.01 11.04
N LEU A 48 -5.54 6.66 12.21
CA LEU A 48 -4.23 7.16 12.65
C LEU A 48 -3.16 6.05 12.74
N GLU A 49 -3.56 4.80 12.98
CA GLU A 49 -2.66 3.64 12.97
C GLU A 49 -2.02 3.40 11.60
N VAL A 50 -2.76 3.65 10.53
CA VAL A 50 -2.28 3.51 9.16
C VAL A 50 -1.18 4.54 8.86
N LEU A 51 -1.26 5.74 9.43
CA LEU A 51 -0.24 6.78 9.28
C LEU A 51 1.10 6.45 9.98
N THR A 52 1.07 5.56 10.97
CA THR A 52 2.29 5.15 11.68
C THR A 52 3.07 4.03 10.97
N ASN A 53 2.44 3.36 10.00
CA ASN A 53 3.07 2.29 9.25
C ASN A 53 2.87 2.48 7.73
N PRO A 54 3.82 3.15 7.04
CA PRO A 54 3.73 3.43 5.62
C PRO A 54 3.56 2.17 4.75
N VAL A 55 4.12 1.05 5.15
CA VAL A 55 3.98 -0.22 4.43
C VAL A 55 2.52 -0.72 4.44
N GLN A 56 1.79 -0.52 5.53
CA GLN A 56 0.36 -0.84 5.59
C GLN A 56 -0.48 0.04 4.67
N VAL A 57 -0.18 1.35 4.61
CA VAL A 57 -0.85 2.27 3.67
C VAL A 57 -0.68 1.76 2.24
N LEU A 58 0.55 1.43 1.86
CA LEU A 58 0.87 0.92 0.53
C LEU A 58 0.19 -0.42 0.23
N GLY A 59 0.15 -1.31 1.23
CA GLY A 59 -0.58 -2.56 1.13
C GLY A 59 -2.07 -2.34 0.80
N GLN A 60 -2.69 -1.32 1.38
CA GLN A 60 -4.11 -1.02 1.14
C GLN A 60 -4.39 -0.48 -0.27
N LEU A 61 -3.45 0.26 -0.88
CA LEU A 61 -3.61 0.79 -2.24
C LEU A 61 -3.88 -0.29 -3.30
N THR A 62 -3.32 -1.47 -3.09
CA THR A 62 -3.39 -2.58 -4.03
C THR A 62 -4.32 -3.71 -3.59
N VAL A 63 -5.13 -3.53 -2.53
CA VAL A 63 -6.09 -4.54 -2.07
C VAL A 63 -7.15 -4.82 -3.13
N GLU A 64 -7.79 -3.78 -3.64
CA GLU A 64 -8.84 -3.92 -4.65
C GLU A 64 -8.32 -4.53 -5.97
N PRO A 65 -7.22 -4.05 -6.56
CA PRO A 65 -6.58 -4.74 -7.68
C PRO A 65 -6.20 -6.19 -7.37
N CYS A 66 -5.71 -6.47 -6.18
CA CYS A 66 -5.36 -7.83 -5.77
C CYS A 66 -6.60 -8.75 -5.76
N HIS A 67 -7.73 -8.26 -5.26
CA HIS A 67 -9.00 -9.01 -5.27
C HIS A 67 -9.51 -9.25 -6.69
N GLN A 68 -9.42 -8.24 -7.57
CA GLN A 68 -9.79 -8.40 -8.99
C GLN A 68 -8.92 -9.43 -9.70
N LEU A 69 -7.60 -9.35 -9.50
CA LEU A 69 -6.66 -10.30 -10.07
C LEU A 69 -6.90 -11.72 -9.57
N LYS A 70 -7.16 -11.86 -8.26
CA LYS A 70 -7.52 -13.13 -7.64
C LYS A 70 -8.82 -13.70 -8.18
N ALA A 71 -9.83 -12.87 -8.39
CA ALA A 71 -11.09 -13.30 -9.01
C ALA A 71 -10.86 -13.79 -10.44
N THR A 72 -10.09 -13.06 -11.26
CA THR A 72 -9.72 -13.49 -12.61
C THR A 72 -8.94 -14.80 -12.59
N ALA A 73 -7.95 -14.93 -11.72
CA ALA A 73 -7.14 -16.16 -11.57
C ALA A 73 -8.00 -17.39 -11.22
N LEU A 74 -9.10 -17.19 -10.48
CA LEU A 74 -10.01 -18.28 -10.09
C LEU A 74 -11.06 -18.61 -11.15
N THR A 75 -11.53 -17.62 -11.92
CA THR A 75 -12.63 -17.81 -12.88
C THR A 75 -12.16 -18.00 -14.30
N GLU A 76 -11.12 -17.31 -14.70
CA GLU A 76 -10.58 -17.26 -16.06
C GLU A 76 -9.03 -17.24 -16.03
N PRO A 77 -8.36 -18.30 -15.51
CA PRO A 77 -6.92 -18.30 -15.30
C PRO A 77 -6.12 -18.05 -16.58
N ASP A 78 -6.57 -18.54 -17.73
CA ASP A 78 -5.90 -18.37 -19.03
C ASP A 78 -5.91 -16.91 -19.52
N LYS A 79 -6.77 -16.05 -18.95
CA LYS A 79 -6.75 -14.61 -19.22
C LYS A 79 -5.44 -13.95 -18.72
N LEU A 80 -4.75 -14.59 -17.79
CA LEU A 80 -3.44 -14.17 -17.31
C LEU A 80 -2.28 -14.53 -18.29
N GLU A 81 -2.60 -15.03 -19.48
CA GLU A 81 -1.70 -15.12 -20.64
C GLU A 81 -2.01 -14.06 -21.73
N ASP A 82 -3.18 -13.39 -21.65
CA ASP A 82 -3.55 -12.35 -22.60
C ASP A 82 -2.74 -11.07 -22.36
N ALA A 83 -1.83 -10.77 -23.29
CA ALA A 83 -0.96 -9.59 -23.20
C ALA A 83 -1.74 -8.27 -23.13
N THR A 84 -2.91 -8.18 -23.76
CA THR A 84 -3.75 -6.98 -23.75
C THR A 84 -4.35 -6.76 -22.35
N TYR A 85 -4.93 -7.81 -21.80
CA TYR A 85 -5.47 -7.77 -20.42
C TYR A 85 -4.39 -7.42 -19.40
N LEU A 86 -3.21 -8.05 -19.51
CA LEU A 86 -2.10 -7.81 -18.58
C LEU A 86 -1.57 -6.38 -18.68
N ALA A 87 -1.50 -5.81 -19.90
CA ALA A 87 -1.09 -4.42 -20.09
C ALA A 87 -2.10 -3.43 -19.47
N GLU A 88 -3.39 -3.59 -19.76
CA GLU A 88 -4.45 -2.77 -19.17
C GLU A 88 -4.45 -2.85 -17.64
N PHE A 89 -4.28 -4.06 -17.09
CA PHE A 89 -4.19 -4.25 -15.65
C PHE A 89 -2.94 -3.60 -15.05
N ASN A 90 -1.80 -3.69 -15.72
CA ASN A 90 -0.57 -3.04 -15.30
C ASN A 90 -0.67 -1.51 -15.33
N ASP A 91 -1.35 -0.93 -16.32
CA ASP A 91 -1.61 0.52 -16.38
C ASP A 91 -2.44 1.01 -15.19
N MET A 92 -3.45 0.24 -14.77
CA MET A 92 -4.22 0.53 -13.56
C MET A 92 -3.36 0.46 -12.29
N LEU A 93 -2.36 -0.43 -12.24
CA LEU A 93 -1.41 -0.52 -11.13
C LEU A 93 -0.37 0.61 -11.15
N ALA A 94 -0.05 1.16 -12.33
CA ALA A 94 0.95 2.22 -12.47
C ALA A 94 0.56 3.49 -11.70
N ASP A 95 -0.73 3.84 -11.65
CA ASP A 95 -1.26 4.95 -10.84
C ASP A 95 -1.04 4.74 -9.34
N LYS A 96 -0.87 3.48 -8.91
CA LYS A 96 -0.64 3.08 -7.52
C LYS A 96 0.84 2.80 -7.22
N LYS A 97 1.77 3.28 -8.07
CA LYS A 97 3.21 3.00 -7.96
C LYS A 97 3.53 1.50 -7.91
N SER A 98 2.70 0.71 -8.57
CA SER A 98 2.78 -0.75 -8.57
C SER A 98 2.86 -1.27 -9.99
N CYS A 99 3.31 -2.49 -10.14
CA CYS A 99 3.43 -3.18 -11.43
C CYS A 99 3.07 -4.66 -11.28
N LEU A 100 2.71 -5.27 -12.40
CA LEU A 100 2.34 -6.67 -12.50
C LEU A 100 3.51 -7.49 -13.04
N ILE A 101 3.74 -8.64 -12.42
CA ILE A 101 4.60 -9.70 -12.93
C ILE A 101 3.77 -10.99 -12.96
N VAL A 102 3.82 -11.73 -14.05
CA VAL A 102 3.19 -13.05 -14.15
C VAL A 102 4.23 -14.10 -14.46
N ARG A 103 4.16 -15.21 -13.75
CA ARG A 103 5.03 -16.37 -13.91
C ARG A 103 4.18 -17.61 -14.19
N LYS A 104 4.56 -18.36 -15.20
CA LYS A 104 4.03 -19.70 -15.48
C LYS A 104 5.13 -20.72 -15.23
N ASP A 105 4.92 -21.67 -14.34
CA ASP A 105 5.97 -22.50 -13.75
C ASP A 105 7.14 -21.62 -13.25
N ASP A 106 8.36 -21.86 -13.73
CA ASP A 106 9.55 -21.09 -13.38
C ASP A 106 9.86 -19.95 -14.39
N THR A 107 9.00 -19.71 -15.38
CA THR A 107 9.25 -18.74 -16.45
C THR A 107 8.39 -17.49 -16.28
N ILE A 108 9.01 -16.32 -16.32
CA ILE A 108 8.29 -15.04 -16.35
C ILE A 108 7.66 -14.87 -17.74
N THR A 109 6.33 -14.83 -17.79
CA THR A 109 5.55 -14.65 -19.04
C THR A 109 5.17 -13.20 -19.28
N TYR A 110 5.04 -12.41 -18.21
CA TYR A 110 4.75 -10.99 -18.29
C TYR A 110 5.50 -10.20 -17.23
N MET A 111 5.98 -9.01 -17.58
CA MET A 111 6.65 -8.09 -16.67
C MET A 111 6.29 -6.65 -17.04
N GLY A 112 5.67 -5.93 -16.14
CA GLY A 112 5.34 -4.52 -16.28
C GLY A 112 6.58 -3.64 -16.43
N GLU A 113 6.49 -2.55 -17.19
CA GLU A 113 7.63 -1.70 -17.57
C GLU A 113 8.43 -1.14 -16.38
N LYS A 114 7.77 -0.81 -15.29
CA LYS A 114 8.42 -0.28 -14.07
C LYS A 114 9.35 -1.29 -13.37
N VAL A 115 9.09 -2.59 -13.52
CA VAL A 115 9.94 -3.63 -12.91
C VAL A 115 11.33 -3.64 -13.53
N GLN A 116 11.47 -3.27 -14.80
CA GLN A 116 12.76 -3.24 -15.49
C GLN A 116 13.75 -2.24 -14.87
N SER A 117 13.26 -1.25 -14.12
CA SER A 117 14.09 -0.26 -13.41
C SER A 117 14.45 -0.70 -11.98
N LEU A 118 13.86 -1.78 -11.46
CA LEU A 118 14.08 -2.29 -10.11
C LEU A 118 15.05 -3.47 -10.13
N ASP A 119 16.34 -3.19 -10.12
CA ASP A 119 17.38 -4.22 -10.06
C ASP A 119 17.17 -5.16 -8.88
N GLY A 120 17.15 -6.45 -9.16
CA GLY A 120 17.06 -7.50 -8.14
C GLY A 120 15.63 -7.84 -7.67
N VAL A 121 14.56 -7.25 -8.23
CA VAL A 121 13.17 -7.63 -7.89
C VAL A 121 12.92 -9.09 -8.18
N LEU A 122 13.31 -9.58 -9.36
CA LEU A 122 13.05 -10.95 -9.77
C LEU A 122 13.66 -11.99 -8.82
N SER A 123 14.82 -11.69 -8.22
CA SER A 123 15.47 -12.57 -7.25
C SER A 123 14.76 -12.63 -5.89
N LYS A 124 13.85 -11.69 -5.64
CA LYS A 124 13.08 -11.59 -4.39
C LYS A 124 11.68 -12.16 -4.53
N LEU A 125 11.24 -12.52 -5.75
CA LEU A 125 9.92 -13.10 -5.95
C LEU A 125 9.88 -14.49 -5.29
N PRO A 126 8.87 -14.73 -4.42
CA PRO A 126 8.77 -16.00 -3.73
C PRO A 126 8.36 -17.14 -4.67
N PRO A 127 8.65 -18.38 -4.30
CA PRO A 127 8.21 -19.55 -5.05
C PRO A 127 6.69 -19.72 -5.00
N TYR A 128 6.15 -20.56 -5.89
CA TYR A 128 4.76 -21.00 -5.85
C TYR A 128 4.42 -21.63 -4.50
N GLY A 129 3.23 -21.37 -3.99
CA GLY A 129 2.75 -21.93 -2.72
C GLY A 129 3.27 -21.21 -1.47
N ASN A 130 3.88 -20.03 -1.59
CA ASN A 130 4.30 -19.25 -0.43
C ASN A 130 3.09 -18.57 0.24
N THR A 131 2.72 -19.07 1.42
CA THR A 131 1.54 -18.59 2.17
C THR A 131 1.72 -17.20 2.78
N GLU A 132 2.95 -16.73 3.00
CA GLU A 132 3.22 -15.43 3.61
C GLU A 132 2.89 -14.27 2.66
N THR A 133 3.12 -14.45 1.37
CA THR A 133 2.88 -13.44 0.33
C THR A 133 1.45 -13.43 -0.21
N THR A 134 0.68 -14.50 0.04
CA THR A 134 -0.73 -14.60 -0.40
C THR A 134 -1.71 -13.83 0.51
N SER A 135 -1.22 -13.22 1.59
CA SER A 135 -2.03 -12.35 2.44
C SER A 135 -2.35 -11.02 1.74
N ASP A 136 -3.49 -10.43 2.07
CA ASP A 136 -3.90 -9.11 1.55
C ASP A 136 -2.92 -7.99 1.92
N ALA A 137 -2.16 -8.17 3.01
CA ALA A 137 -1.12 -7.24 3.45
C ALA A 137 0.13 -7.27 2.56
N GLY A 138 0.42 -8.41 1.93
CA GLY A 138 1.66 -8.63 1.18
C GLY A 138 2.89 -8.79 2.08
N LEU A 139 4.04 -9.05 1.47
CA LEU A 139 5.32 -9.19 2.15
C LEU A 139 6.27 -8.06 1.74
N TYR A 140 6.80 -7.35 2.75
CA TYR A 140 7.77 -6.28 2.53
C TYR A 140 9.20 -6.82 2.47
N TYR A 141 9.91 -6.42 1.42
CA TYR A 141 11.34 -6.68 1.25
C TYR A 141 12.12 -5.37 1.36
N GLY A 142 12.98 -5.28 2.36
CA GLY A 142 13.87 -4.14 2.57
C GLY A 142 15.23 -4.29 1.90
N GLY A 143 16.10 -3.29 2.07
CA GLY A 143 17.47 -3.26 1.56
C GLY A 143 17.64 -2.24 0.43
N ASN A 144 18.49 -2.55 -0.55
CA ASN A 144 18.76 -1.66 -1.69
C ASN A 144 17.52 -1.45 -2.59
N VAL A 145 16.62 -2.43 -2.61
CA VAL A 145 15.33 -2.38 -3.28
C VAL A 145 14.27 -2.57 -2.22
N GLN A 146 13.42 -1.57 -2.04
CA GLN A 146 12.34 -1.58 -1.04
C GLN A 146 11.02 -1.80 -1.76
N ILE A 147 10.49 -3.01 -1.67
CA ILE A 147 9.27 -3.41 -2.36
C ILE A 147 8.30 -4.12 -1.43
N LEU A 148 7.01 -3.94 -1.71
CA LEU A 148 5.94 -4.75 -1.15
C LEU A 148 5.42 -5.68 -2.25
N VAL A 149 5.41 -6.98 -1.98
CA VAL A 149 4.99 -8.01 -2.93
C VAL A 149 3.73 -8.70 -2.43
N LYS A 150 2.70 -8.72 -3.25
CA LYS A 150 1.52 -9.58 -3.08
C LYS A 150 1.56 -10.65 -4.15
N GLN A 151 1.29 -11.89 -3.76
CA GLN A 151 1.30 -13.05 -4.65
C GLN A 151 -0.08 -13.69 -4.71
N ILE A 152 -0.47 -14.08 -5.89
CA ILE A 152 -1.68 -14.84 -6.17
C ILE A 152 -1.24 -16.08 -6.93
N ASP A 153 -1.35 -17.23 -6.28
CA ASP A 153 -1.08 -18.51 -6.90
C ASP A 153 -2.37 -19.09 -7.46
N PHE A 154 -2.28 -19.66 -8.64
CA PHE A 154 -3.40 -20.24 -9.35
C PHE A 154 -2.91 -21.35 -10.28
N GLN A 155 -3.82 -22.04 -10.94
CA GLN A 155 -3.50 -23.07 -11.90
C GLN A 155 -4.19 -22.74 -13.21
N TYR A 156 -3.47 -22.80 -14.31
CA TYR A 156 -4.01 -22.64 -15.65
C TYR A 156 -4.91 -23.81 -16.02
N THR A 157 -5.73 -23.67 -17.05
CA THR A 157 -6.63 -24.75 -17.51
C THR A 157 -5.87 -25.95 -18.06
N ASP A 158 -4.62 -25.78 -18.51
CA ASP A 158 -3.72 -26.84 -18.93
C ASP A 158 -3.07 -27.60 -17.75
N GLY A 159 -3.34 -27.18 -16.50
CA GLY A 159 -2.80 -27.79 -15.28
C GLY A 159 -1.43 -27.25 -14.87
N THR A 160 -0.86 -26.28 -15.58
CA THR A 160 0.40 -25.65 -15.17
C THR A 160 0.20 -24.66 -14.04
N ASP A 161 1.19 -24.55 -13.16
CA ASP A 161 1.16 -23.62 -12.03
C ASP A 161 1.46 -22.19 -12.49
N GLY A 162 0.67 -21.24 -11.99
CA GLY A 162 0.81 -19.82 -12.27
C GLY A 162 0.94 -19.01 -11.00
N SER A 163 1.76 -17.97 -11.03
CA SER A 163 1.83 -16.97 -9.96
C SER A 163 1.77 -15.56 -10.56
N ALA A 164 0.85 -14.75 -10.06
CA ALA A 164 0.79 -13.34 -10.37
C ALA A 164 1.26 -12.51 -9.16
N PHE A 165 2.13 -11.55 -9.41
CA PHE A 165 2.72 -10.71 -8.37
C PHE A 165 2.34 -9.26 -8.62
N ILE A 166 1.81 -8.60 -7.60
CA ILE A 166 1.69 -7.14 -7.56
C ILE A 166 2.87 -6.63 -6.75
N VAL A 167 3.77 -5.93 -7.42
CA VAL A 167 4.98 -5.36 -6.83
C VAL A 167 4.81 -3.86 -6.69
N THR A 168 4.85 -3.35 -5.46
CA THR A 168 4.75 -1.92 -5.15
C THR A 168 6.12 -1.40 -4.75
N ASP A 169 6.60 -0.34 -5.42
CA ASP A 169 7.83 0.34 -5.04
C ASP A 169 7.60 1.21 -3.81
N VAL A 170 8.27 0.86 -2.72
CA VAL A 170 8.20 1.58 -1.44
C VAL A 170 9.27 2.68 -1.37
N GLY A 171 10.38 2.51 -2.10
CA GLY A 171 11.51 3.43 -2.09
C GLY A 171 11.15 4.82 -2.60
N ASP A 172 10.39 4.90 -3.69
CA ASP A 172 9.93 6.15 -4.29
C ASP A 172 8.89 6.91 -3.43
N MET A 173 8.22 6.21 -2.49
CA MET A 173 7.15 6.78 -1.67
C MET A 173 7.63 7.22 -0.27
N ILE A 174 8.77 6.71 0.20
CA ILE A 174 9.31 7.04 1.52
C ILE A 174 9.65 8.53 1.67
N PRO A 175 10.17 9.27 0.66
CA PRO A 175 10.41 10.71 0.77
C PRO A 175 9.13 11.50 1.09
N GLU A 176 8.03 11.19 0.43
CA GLU A 176 6.73 11.88 0.62
C GLU A 176 6.13 11.61 2.01
N ILE A 177 6.46 10.47 2.61
CA ILE A 177 5.99 10.08 3.95
C ILE A 177 6.96 10.51 5.04
N ARG A 178 8.27 10.69 4.74
CA ARG A 178 9.29 11.15 5.69
C ARG A 178 9.20 12.63 6.06
N GLU A 179 8.56 13.44 5.26
CA GLU A 179 8.35 14.87 5.55
C GLU A 179 7.19 15.13 6.54
N PHE A 180 6.62 14.08 7.10
CA PHE A 180 5.62 14.12 8.17
C PHE A 180 6.17 13.46 9.44
#